data_15a2a17b86fa4948e05b448ed511105e
#
_entry.id   15a2a17b86fa4948e05b448ed511105e
#
_cell.length_a   1.000
_cell.length_b   1.000
_cell.length_c   1.000
_cell.angle_alpha   90.00
_cell.angle_beta   90.00
_cell.angle_gamma   90.00
#
_symmetry.space_group_name_H-M   'P 1'
#
loop_
_entity.id
_entity.type
_entity.pdbx_description
1 polymer ?
#
loop_
_entity_poly.entity_id
_entity_poly.type
_entity_poly.pdbx_seq_one_letter_code
_entity_poly.pdbx_strand_id
1 'polypeptide(L)'
;MEIRGLRAGYGTRVIIDEISLALEAGEWFALMGPNGSGKTTLLDCVVGRLAVARGEVRIAGCSLIEDPLGAKRQLGYACAPESLPGLLTARQCLEVHAGAKGLSSVDAELLQFADELQFLPYLESFVDTLSLGTRQKLSILLCLLGDPKLIVLDEAFNALDPRSALVVKRHLRLRLEHSGAAVLMATHALDIVEHHADRAGLLMDGRIQREWLQQEIAELRLKGTGFEAALAQSMPQ
;
A
#
# COMPACT_ATOMS: atom_id res chain seq x y z
N MET A 1 -0.48 -11.43 5.14
CA MET A 1 0.88 -11.33 4.55
C MET A 1 1.90 -11.71 5.59
N GLU A 2 3.00 -12.33 5.19
CA GLU A 2 4.07 -12.70 6.11
C GLU A 2 5.45 -12.39 5.50
N ILE A 3 6.31 -11.74 6.26
CA ILE A 3 7.71 -11.47 5.95
C ILE A 3 8.55 -12.15 7.03
N ARG A 4 9.56 -12.94 6.65
CA ARG A 4 10.47 -13.65 7.57
C ARG A 4 11.91 -13.33 7.26
N GLY A 5 12.63 -12.69 8.19
CA GLY A 5 14.08 -12.45 8.14
C GLY A 5 14.54 -11.75 6.86
N LEU A 6 13.75 -10.77 6.37
CA LEU A 6 13.97 -10.11 5.10
C LEU A 6 15.22 -9.27 5.13
N ARG A 7 16.11 -9.49 4.15
CA ARG A 7 17.28 -8.65 3.88
C ARG A 7 17.34 -8.28 2.41
N ALA A 8 17.46 -6.99 2.13
CA ALA A 8 17.46 -6.48 0.76
C ALA A 8 18.21 -5.14 0.64
N GLY A 9 18.57 -4.79 -0.59
CA GLY A 9 19.25 -3.53 -0.88
C GLY A 9 19.68 -3.45 -2.33
N TYR A 10 20.55 -2.50 -2.65
CA TYR A 10 21.02 -2.22 -4.00
C TYR A 10 22.53 -2.41 -4.09
N GLY A 11 22.99 -3.28 -4.99
CA GLY A 11 24.40 -3.65 -5.11
C GLY A 11 24.93 -4.20 -3.79
N THR A 12 25.96 -3.57 -3.21
CA THR A 12 26.54 -3.96 -1.91
C THR A 12 25.89 -3.27 -0.72
N ARG A 13 25.01 -2.28 -0.95
CA ARG A 13 24.38 -1.50 0.12
C ARG A 13 23.13 -2.21 0.62
N VAL A 14 23.16 -2.68 1.86
CA VAL A 14 21.99 -3.20 2.56
C VAL A 14 21.12 -2.02 3.01
N ILE A 15 19.81 -2.07 2.71
CA ILE A 15 18.81 -1.07 3.08
C ILE A 15 17.84 -1.66 4.09
N ILE A 16 17.42 -2.91 3.89
CA ILE A 16 16.55 -3.67 4.79
C ILE A 16 17.39 -4.76 5.41
N ASP A 17 17.37 -4.85 6.74
CA ASP A 17 18.20 -5.79 7.49
C ASP A 17 17.37 -6.54 8.54
N GLU A 18 17.07 -7.80 8.22
CA GLU A 18 16.43 -8.78 9.11
C GLU A 18 15.00 -8.39 9.57
N ILE A 19 14.16 -7.83 8.66
CA ILE A 19 12.77 -7.53 8.98
C ILE A 19 11.94 -8.81 8.99
N SER A 20 11.15 -8.99 10.07
CA SER A 20 10.06 -9.96 10.15
C SER A 20 8.79 -9.20 10.53
N LEU A 21 7.72 -9.39 9.75
CA LEU A 21 6.45 -8.71 9.90
C LEU A 21 5.32 -9.61 9.40
N ALA A 22 4.27 -9.78 10.18
CA ALA A 22 3.05 -10.44 9.76
C ALA A 22 1.88 -9.46 9.79
N LEU A 23 1.02 -9.50 8.77
CA LEU A 23 -0.27 -8.81 8.73
C LEU A 23 -1.38 -9.85 8.69
N GLU A 24 -2.33 -9.68 9.58
CA GLU A 24 -3.53 -10.52 9.63
C GLU A 24 -4.57 -10.08 8.58
N ALA A 25 -5.53 -10.96 8.32
CA ALA A 25 -6.69 -10.60 7.49
C ALA A 25 -7.52 -9.52 8.20
N GLY A 26 -7.95 -8.51 7.43
CA GLY A 26 -8.69 -7.37 7.96
C GLY A 26 -7.84 -6.30 8.64
N GLU A 27 -6.52 -6.42 8.63
CA GLU A 27 -5.60 -5.49 9.31
C GLU A 27 -5.14 -4.37 8.39
N TRP A 28 -5.12 -3.14 8.92
CA TRP A 28 -4.47 -1.98 8.32
C TRP A 28 -3.19 -1.65 9.08
N PHE A 29 -2.05 -1.98 8.48
CA PHE A 29 -0.73 -1.67 9.04
C PHE A 29 -0.16 -0.41 8.38
N ALA A 30 0.21 0.58 9.20
CA ALA A 30 0.89 1.79 8.78
C ALA A 30 2.40 1.69 9.02
N LEU A 31 3.20 1.77 7.96
CA LEU A 31 4.66 1.80 8.04
C LEU A 31 5.14 3.25 8.01
N MET A 32 5.73 3.70 9.09
CA MET A 32 6.27 5.03 9.26
C MET A 32 7.79 5.03 9.30
N GLY A 33 8.38 6.20 9.18
CA GLY A 33 9.83 6.38 9.28
C GLY A 33 10.29 7.58 8.47
N PRO A 34 11.49 8.13 8.75
CA PRO A 34 12.04 9.26 8.02
C PRO A 34 12.30 8.91 6.55
N ASN A 35 12.54 9.94 5.73
CA ASN A 35 12.98 9.73 4.35
C ASN A 35 14.31 8.96 4.35
N GLY A 36 14.41 7.98 3.45
CA GLY A 36 15.60 7.13 3.35
C GLY A 36 15.67 5.98 4.38
N SER A 37 14.67 5.79 5.26
CA SER A 37 14.64 4.68 6.22
C SER A 37 14.46 3.29 5.58
N GLY A 38 14.04 3.23 4.30
CA GLY A 38 13.83 1.98 3.57
C GLY A 38 12.37 1.60 3.34
N LYS A 39 11.38 2.48 3.62
CA LYS A 39 9.95 2.17 3.42
C LYS A 39 9.65 1.70 2.00
N THR A 40 9.96 2.50 0.99
CA THR A 40 9.77 2.12 -0.42
C THR A 40 10.55 0.85 -0.79
N THR A 41 11.77 0.67 -0.26
CA THR A 41 12.56 -0.54 -0.47
C THR A 41 11.86 -1.78 0.10
N LEU A 42 11.29 -1.69 1.31
CA LEU A 42 10.51 -2.77 1.90
C LEU A 42 9.26 -3.07 1.06
N LEU A 43 8.52 -2.02 0.64
CA LEU A 43 7.37 -2.21 -0.23
C LEU A 43 7.76 -2.83 -1.57
N ASP A 44 8.87 -2.40 -2.19
CA ASP A 44 9.39 -2.99 -3.44
C ASP A 44 9.73 -4.49 -3.29
N CYS A 45 10.24 -4.91 -2.14
CA CYS A 45 10.43 -6.33 -1.84
C CYS A 45 9.08 -7.06 -1.74
N VAL A 46 8.11 -6.49 -1.03
CA VAL A 46 6.77 -7.07 -0.83
C VAL A 46 6.02 -7.22 -2.14
N VAL A 47 6.15 -6.25 -3.06
CA VAL A 47 5.49 -6.33 -4.37
C VAL A 47 6.30 -7.09 -5.43
N GLY A 48 7.49 -7.59 -5.07
CA GLY A 48 8.36 -8.35 -5.97
C GLY A 48 8.99 -7.51 -7.08
N ARG A 49 9.24 -6.23 -6.84
CA ARG A 49 10.00 -5.31 -7.73
C ARG A 49 11.49 -5.32 -7.40
N LEU A 50 11.83 -5.57 -6.14
CA LEU A 50 13.22 -5.74 -5.69
C LEU A 50 13.43 -7.17 -5.22
N ALA A 51 14.46 -7.82 -5.75
CA ALA A 51 14.85 -9.15 -5.32
C ALA A 51 15.40 -9.11 -3.88
N VAL A 52 14.99 -10.09 -3.07
CA VAL A 52 15.46 -10.24 -1.70
C VAL A 52 16.78 -11.01 -1.66
N ALA A 53 17.74 -10.53 -0.88
CA ALA A 53 19.01 -11.21 -0.70
C ALA A 53 18.90 -12.38 0.29
N ARG A 54 17.98 -12.28 1.26
CA ARG A 54 17.68 -13.30 2.27
C ARG A 54 16.26 -13.12 2.80
N GLY A 55 15.69 -14.21 3.30
CA GLY A 55 14.34 -14.19 3.87
C GLY A 55 13.28 -14.53 2.84
N GLU A 56 12.02 -14.38 3.23
CA GLU A 56 10.87 -14.75 2.42
C GLU A 56 9.72 -13.77 2.61
N VAL A 57 8.94 -13.58 1.53
CA VAL A 57 7.65 -12.88 1.56
C VAL A 57 6.57 -13.83 1.05
N ARG A 58 5.50 -13.99 1.85
CA ARG A 58 4.30 -14.76 1.47
C ARG A 58 3.06 -13.86 1.48
N ILE A 59 2.24 -13.97 0.45
CA ILE A 59 0.98 -13.24 0.29
C ILE A 59 -0.14 -14.24 0.14
N ALA A 60 -1.11 -14.25 1.05
CA ALA A 60 -2.19 -15.24 1.09
C ALA A 60 -1.69 -16.69 0.97
N GLY A 61 -0.56 -17.03 1.64
CA GLY A 61 0.07 -18.34 1.59
C GLY A 61 1.00 -18.58 0.41
N CYS A 62 0.93 -17.79 -0.67
CA CYS A 62 1.79 -17.92 -1.86
C CYS A 62 3.15 -17.24 -1.62
N SER A 63 4.25 -17.95 -1.85
CA SER A 63 5.62 -17.41 -1.77
C SER A 63 5.94 -16.58 -3.02
N LEU A 64 6.50 -15.38 -2.85
CA LEU A 64 6.99 -14.57 -3.98
C LEU A 64 8.16 -15.21 -4.72
N ILE A 65 8.85 -16.16 -4.11
CA ILE A 65 10.00 -16.88 -4.71
C ILE A 65 9.52 -18.17 -5.40
N GLU A 66 8.71 -18.98 -4.71
CA GLU A 66 8.28 -20.31 -5.21
C GLU A 66 7.07 -20.23 -6.15
N ASP A 67 6.12 -19.32 -5.87
CA ASP A 67 4.92 -19.07 -6.67
C ASP A 67 4.69 -17.58 -6.88
N PRO A 68 5.55 -16.91 -7.65
CA PRO A 68 5.44 -15.46 -7.86
C PRO A 68 4.15 -15.04 -8.57
N LEU A 69 3.59 -15.87 -9.43
CA LEU A 69 2.33 -15.56 -10.11
C LEU A 69 1.13 -15.67 -9.17
N GLY A 70 1.06 -16.72 -8.35
CA GLY A 70 0.05 -16.87 -7.31
C GLY A 70 0.08 -15.72 -6.33
N ALA A 71 1.26 -15.36 -5.82
CA ALA A 71 1.44 -14.22 -4.91
C ALA A 71 0.99 -12.88 -5.55
N LYS A 72 1.39 -12.60 -6.81
CA LYS A 72 1.04 -11.37 -7.52
C LYS A 72 -0.44 -11.25 -7.85
N ARG A 73 -1.15 -12.36 -8.05
CA ARG A 73 -2.61 -12.35 -8.23
C ARG A 73 -3.34 -11.91 -6.95
N GLN A 74 -2.78 -12.21 -5.78
CA GLN A 74 -3.32 -11.82 -4.47
C GLN A 74 -2.92 -10.40 -4.03
N LEU A 75 -2.10 -9.72 -4.82
CA LEU A 75 -1.51 -8.43 -4.50
C LEU A 75 -2.16 -7.30 -5.32
N GLY A 76 -2.48 -6.21 -4.65
CA GLY A 76 -2.71 -4.90 -5.26
C GLY A 76 -1.62 -3.93 -4.83
N TYR A 77 -1.13 -3.13 -5.77
CA TYR A 77 -0.12 -2.11 -5.49
C TYR A 77 -0.48 -0.80 -6.16
N ALA A 78 -0.70 0.24 -5.35
CA ALA A 78 -0.84 1.59 -5.86
C ALA A 78 0.57 2.17 -6.09
N CYS A 79 1.01 2.09 -7.34
CA CYS A 79 2.31 2.62 -7.75
C CYS A 79 2.29 4.15 -7.80
N ALA A 80 3.48 4.76 -7.82
CA ALA A 80 3.63 6.19 -8.05
C ALA A 80 2.94 6.59 -9.37
N PRO A 81 2.15 7.68 -9.39
CA PRO A 81 1.38 8.11 -10.57
C PRO A 81 2.22 8.31 -11.83
N GLU A 82 3.49 8.68 -11.65
CA GLU A 82 4.45 8.90 -12.73
C GLU A 82 4.91 7.58 -13.39
N SER A 83 4.71 6.44 -12.72
CA SER A 83 5.06 5.12 -13.24
C SER A 83 3.99 4.52 -14.15
N LEU A 84 2.82 5.15 -14.24
CA LEU A 84 1.73 4.68 -15.09
C LEU A 84 2.05 4.85 -16.58
N PRO A 85 1.60 3.92 -17.45
CA PRO A 85 1.92 3.94 -18.88
C PRO A 85 1.19 5.09 -19.58
N GLY A 86 1.89 6.20 -19.87
CA GLY A 86 1.34 7.46 -20.39
C GLY A 86 0.61 7.32 -21.74
N LEU A 87 1.07 6.39 -22.60
CA LEU A 87 0.55 6.18 -23.96
C LEU A 87 -0.72 5.30 -24.02
N LEU A 88 -1.18 4.77 -22.89
CA LEU A 88 -2.44 4.05 -22.80
C LEU A 88 -3.56 4.96 -22.29
N THR A 89 -4.80 4.68 -22.68
CA THR A 89 -5.95 5.27 -21.99
C THR A 89 -6.13 4.64 -20.61
N ALA A 90 -6.84 5.31 -19.71
CA ALA A 90 -7.12 4.77 -18.40
C ALA A 90 -7.90 3.44 -18.49
N ARG A 91 -8.85 3.32 -19.45
CA ARG A 91 -9.56 2.07 -19.72
C ARG A 91 -8.60 0.96 -20.15
N GLN A 92 -7.70 1.24 -21.09
CA GLN A 92 -6.71 0.27 -21.53
C GLN A 92 -5.80 -0.21 -20.40
N CYS A 93 -5.40 0.71 -19.49
CA CYS A 93 -4.64 0.33 -18.29
C CYS A 93 -5.42 -0.67 -17.41
N LEU A 94 -6.71 -0.41 -17.18
CA LEU A 94 -7.57 -1.31 -16.38
C LEU A 94 -7.73 -2.67 -17.07
N GLU A 95 -7.98 -2.70 -18.39
CA GLU A 95 -8.16 -3.95 -19.17
C GLU A 95 -6.88 -4.79 -19.22
N VAL A 96 -5.72 -4.16 -19.48
CA VAL A 96 -4.42 -4.85 -19.47
C VAL A 96 -4.12 -5.44 -18.09
N HIS A 97 -4.41 -4.67 -17.04
CA HIS A 97 -4.19 -5.13 -15.67
C HIS A 97 -5.16 -6.26 -15.27
N ALA A 98 -6.43 -6.18 -15.69
CA ALA A 98 -7.40 -7.25 -15.53
C ALA A 98 -6.92 -8.55 -16.19
N GLY A 99 -6.50 -8.46 -17.46
CA GLY A 99 -5.94 -9.59 -18.20
C GLY A 99 -4.71 -10.20 -17.52
N ALA A 100 -3.78 -9.36 -17.00
CA ALA A 100 -2.60 -9.84 -16.27
C ALA A 100 -2.96 -10.58 -14.97
N LYS A 101 -4.09 -10.21 -14.33
CA LYS A 101 -4.64 -10.94 -13.17
C LYS A 101 -5.47 -12.17 -13.53
N GLY A 102 -5.71 -12.41 -14.81
CA GLY A 102 -6.55 -13.52 -15.31
C GLY A 102 -8.06 -13.25 -15.23
N LEU A 103 -8.45 -11.98 -15.13
CA LEU A 103 -9.85 -11.56 -15.14
C LEU A 103 -10.34 -11.36 -16.59
N SER A 104 -11.59 -11.69 -16.87
CA SER A 104 -12.20 -11.51 -18.18
C SER A 104 -12.60 -10.06 -18.47
N SER A 105 -12.83 -9.27 -17.44
CA SER A 105 -13.22 -7.86 -17.53
C SER A 105 -12.97 -7.12 -16.21
N VAL A 106 -13.07 -5.80 -16.26
CA VAL A 106 -13.17 -4.97 -15.05
C VAL A 106 -14.53 -5.19 -14.41
N ASP A 107 -14.56 -5.47 -13.12
CA ASP A 107 -15.78 -5.75 -12.38
C ASP A 107 -16.66 -4.51 -12.15
N ALA A 108 -17.97 -4.73 -11.96
CA ALA A 108 -18.93 -3.63 -11.78
C ALA A 108 -18.72 -2.87 -10.44
N GLU A 109 -18.23 -3.54 -9.39
CA GLU A 109 -17.93 -2.93 -8.11
C GLU A 109 -16.80 -1.90 -8.24
N LEU A 110 -15.74 -2.26 -8.99
CA LEU A 110 -14.66 -1.31 -9.26
C LEU A 110 -15.13 -0.11 -10.09
N LEU A 111 -16.03 -0.32 -11.07
CA LEU A 111 -16.60 0.78 -11.85
C LEU A 111 -17.50 1.69 -10.98
N GLN A 112 -18.26 1.13 -10.05
CA GLN A 112 -19.01 1.91 -9.07
C GLN A 112 -18.07 2.73 -8.18
N PHE A 113 -16.99 2.16 -7.70
CA PHE A 113 -15.97 2.89 -6.94
C PHE A 113 -15.31 3.99 -7.79
N ALA A 114 -15.05 3.74 -9.08
CA ALA A 114 -14.55 4.75 -10.00
C ALA A 114 -15.52 5.91 -10.16
N ASP A 115 -16.84 5.66 -10.16
CA ASP A 115 -17.87 6.71 -10.19
C ASP A 115 -17.85 7.54 -8.89
N GLU A 116 -17.79 6.91 -7.73
CA GLU A 116 -17.68 7.62 -6.44
C GLU A 116 -16.42 8.52 -6.37
N LEU A 117 -15.32 8.10 -7.02
CA LEU A 117 -14.10 8.89 -7.20
C LEU A 117 -14.22 9.98 -8.29
N GLN A 118 -15.38 10.07 -8.98
CA GLN A 118 -15.57 10.93 -10.14
C GLN A 118 -14.52 10.68 -11.25
N PHE A 119 -14.16 9.42 -11.44
CA PHE A 119 -13.11 9.01 -12.39
C PHE A 119 -13.67 8.59 -13.75
N LEU A 120 -14.94 8.15 -13.85
CA LEU A 120 -15.51 7.61 -15.09
C LEU A 120 -15.33 8.52 -16.33
N PRO A 121 -15.43 9.88 -16.23
CA PRO A 121 -15.22 10.75 -17.39
C PRO A 121 -13.80 10.66 -18.01
N TYR A 122 -12.84 10.14 -17.27
CA TYR A 122 -11.44 10.08 -17.70
C TYR A 122 -11.03 8.73 -18.30
N LEU A 123 -11.95 7.76 -18.38
CA LEU A 123 -11.62 6.41 -18.86
C LEU A 123 -11.02 6.40 -20.27
N GLU A 124 -11.49 7.28 -21.17
CA GLU A 124 -10.99 7.36 -22.55
C GLU A 124 -9.82 8.34 -22.73
N SER A 125 -9.36 8.96 -21.64
CA SER A 125 -8.23 9.89 -21.68
C SER A 125 -6.91 9.13 -21.60
N PHE A 126 -5.91 9.60 -22.35
CA PHE A 126 -4.54 9.11 -22.21
C PHE A 126 -4.00 9.45 -20.82
N VAL A 127 -3.25 8.52 -20.22
CA VAL A 127 -2.75 8.68 -18.84
C VAL A 127 -1.84 9.89 -18.70
N ASP A 128 -1.01 10.21 -19.70
CA ASP A 128 -0.11 11.38 -19.68
C ASP A 128 -0.85 12.73 -19.71
N THR A 129 -2.11 12.76 -20.15
CA THR A 129 -2.95 13.97 -20.14
C THR A 129 -3.68 14.19 -18.82
N LEU A 130 -3.70 13.20 -17.93
CA LEU A 130 -4.37 13.29 -16.64
C LEU A 130 -3.57 14.13 -15.64
N SER A 131 -4.27 14.86 -14.78
CA SER A 131 -3.64 15.51 -13.63
C SER A 131 -3.02 14.49 -12.66
N LEU A 132 -2.07 14.92 -11.83
CA LEU A 132 -1.42 14.05 -10.83
C LEU A 132 -2.46 13.34 -9.95
N GLY A 133 -3.44 14.08 -9.42
CA GLY A 133 -4.52 13.50 -8.59
C GLY A 133 -5.38 12.50 -9.35
N THR A 134 -5.65 12.76 -10.65
CA THR A 134 -6.43 11.82 -11.47
C THR A 134 -5.62 10.56 -11.78
N ARG A 135 -4.31 10.68 -12.03
CA ARG A 135 -3.42 9.50 -12.16
C ARG A 135 -3.34 8.71 -10.84
N GLN A 136 -3.33 9.39 -9.70
CA GLN A 136 -3.36 8.73 -8.40
C GLN A 136 -4.65 7.92 -8.21
N LYS A 137 -5.81 8.45 -8.61
CA LYS A 137 -7.08 7.70 -8.62
C LYS A 137 -6.98 6.46 -9.49
N LEU A 138 -6.41 6.57 -10.70
CA LEU A 138 -6.17 5.41 -11.59
C LEU A 138 -5.28 4.37 -10.93
N SER A 139 -4.18 4.77 -10.29
CA SER A 139 -3.27 3.87 -9.59
C SER A 139 -4.00 3.09 -8.48
N ILE A 140 -4.89 3.75 -7.74
CA ILE A 140 -5.72 3.11 -6.70
C ILE A 140 -6.74 2.14 -7.33
N LEU A 141 -7.39 2.51 -8.44
CA LEU A 141 -8.28 1.60 -9.16
C LEU A 141 -7.56 0.35 -9.64
N LEU A 142 -6.37 0.49 -10.24
CA LEU A 142 -5.54 -0.63 -10.65
C LEU A 142 -5.12 -1.52 -9.46
N CYS A 143 -4.79 -0.90 -8.33
CA CYS A 143 -4.45 -1.60 -7.10
C CYS A 143 -5.60 -2.48 -6.60
N LEU A 144 -6.84 -1.98 -6.63
CA LEU A 144 -8.00 -2.67 -6.06
C LEU A 144 -8.68 -3.67 -7.03
N LEU A 145 -8.25 -3.71 -8.29
CA LEU A 145 -8.79 -4.61 -9.30
C LEU A 145 -8.58 -6.08 -8.90
N GLY A 146 -9.66 -6.89 -9.00
CA GLY A 146 -9.61 -8.32 -8.77
C GLY A 146 -9.53 -8.74 -7.31
N ASP A 147 -10.03 -7.93 -6.41
CA ASP A 147 -10.17 -8.19 -4.96
C ASP A 147 -8.88 -8.74 -4.30
N PRO A 148 -7.77 -7.99 -4.31
CA PRO A 148 -6.51 -8.46 -3.76
C PRO A 148 -6.61 -8.72 -2.25
N LYS A 149 -5.90 -9.75 -1.76
CA LYS A 149 -5.81 -10.06 -0.33
C LYS A 149 -4.76 -9.23 0.40
N LEU A 150 -3.83 -8.63 -0.33
CA LEU A 150 -2.91 -7.62 0.18
C LEU A 150 -2.97 -6.37 -0.69
N ILE A 151 -3.25 -5.24 -0.08
CA ILE A 151 -3.26 -3.90 -0.68
C ILE A 151 -2.04 -3.15 -0.17
N VAL A 152 -1.14 -2.78 -1.08
CA VAL A 152 0.09 -2.04 -0.76
C VAL A 152 -0.02 -0.61 -1.28
N LEU A 153 0.19 0.36 -0.40
CA LEU A 153 0.06 1.79 -0.69
C LEU A 153 1.37 2.51 -0.30
N ASP A 154 2.00 3.18 -1.25
CA ASP A 154 3.18 4.02 -0.99
C ASP A 154 2.79 5.49 -1.16
N GLU A 155 2.61 6.21 -0.04
CA GLU A 155 2.20 7.63 0.01
C GLU A 155 0.97 7.95 -0.86
N ALA A 156 0.05 6.99 -1.02
CA ALA A 156 -1.01 7.02 -2.02
C ALA A 156 -2.08 8.11 -1.80
N PHE A 157 -2.08 8.77 -0.66
CA PHE A 157 -3.04 9.84 -0.34
C PHE A 157 -2.54 11.25 -0.65
N ASN A 158 -1.21 11.44 -0.85
CA ASN A 158 -0.60 12.77 -0.98
C ASN A 158 -1.12 13.60 -2.17
N ALA A 159 -1.52 12.96 -3.26
CA ALA A 159 -2.02 13.63 -4.47
C ALA A 159 -3.55 13.67 -4.57
N LEU A 160 -4.27 13.12 -3.59
CA LEU A 160 -5.73 13.09 -3.60
C LEU A 160 -6.32 14.37 -2.98
N ASP A 161 -7.42 14.83 -3.56
CA ASP A 161 -8.26 15.83 -2.90
C ASP A 161 -8.94 15.22 -1.65
N PRO A 162 -9.37 16.07 -0.67
CA PRO A 162 -9.93 15.56 0.60
C PRO A 162 -11.15 14.65 0.43
N ARG A 163 -12.02 14.93 -0.57
CA ARG A 163 -13.21 14.11 -0.85
C ARG A 163 -12.80 12.73 -1.36
N SER A 164 -11.89 12.68 -2.32
CA SER A 164 -11.38 11.43 -2.89
C SER A 164 -10.63 10.60 -1.84
N ALA A 165 -9.83 11.24 -0.98
CA ALA A 165 -9.15 10.58 0.13
C ALA A 165 -10.14 9.91 1.10
N LEU A 166 -11.25 10.60 1.43
CA LEU A 166 -12.31 10.05 2.29
C LEU A 166 -12.98 8.83 1.64
N VAL A 167 -13.31 8.91 0.34
CA VAL A 167 -13.92 7.81 -0.42
C VAL A 167 -12.99 6.59 -0.43
N VAL A 168 -11.70 6.79 -0.70
CA VAL A 168 -10.71 5.70 -0.70
C VAL A 168 -10.59 5.06 0.69
N LYS A 169 -10.45 5.85 1.76
CA LYS A 169 -10.33 5.35 3.14
C LYS A 169 -11.53 4.49 3.52
N ARG A 170 -12.76 4.96 3.21
CA ARG A 170 -13.99 4.20 3.44
C ARG A 170 -14.00 2.88 2.66
N HIS A 171 -13.65 2.92 1.38
CA HIS A 171 -13.64 1.73 0.53
C HIS A 171 -12.60 0.70 0.99
N LEU A 172 -11.41 1.14 1.38
CA LEU A 172 -10.40 0.26 1.98
C LEU A 172 -10.90 -0.40 3.26
N ARG A 173 -11.55 0.35 4.17
CA ARG A 173 -12.08 -0.22 5.41
C ARG A 173 -13.16 -1.27 5.13
N LEU A 174 -14.06 -1.01 4.19
CA LEU A 174 -15.07 -2.00 3.75
C LEU A 174 -14.40 -3.28 3.18
N ARG A 175 -13.32 -3.15 2.41
CA ARG A 175 -12.56 -4.29 1.91
C ARG A 175 -11.92 -5.13 3.03
N LEU A 176 -11.36 -4.48 4.04
CA LEU A 176 -10.82 -5.17 5.21
C LEU A 176 -11.89 -5.97 5.93
N GLU A 177 -13.07 -5.38 6.15
CA GLU A 177 -14.19 -5.98 6.88
C GLU A 177 -14.86 -7.13 6.11
N HIS A 178 -15.07 -6.98 4.79
CA HIS A 178 -15.85 -7.93 4.03
C HIS A 178 -15.03 -9.00 3.31
N SER A 179 -13.89 -8.63 2.73
CA SER A 179 -13.05 -9.58 1.98
C SER A 179 -11.88 -10.15 2.78
N GLY A 180 -11.65 -9.62 3.98
CA GLY A 180 -10.49 -9.98 4.78
C GLY A 180 -9.17 -9.57 4.12
N ALA A 181 -9.17 -8.58 3.24
CA ALA A 181 -7.95 -8.00 2.71
C ALA A 181 -7.11 -7.39 3.85
N ALA A 182 -5.79 -7.32 3.66
CA ALA A 182 -4.91 -6.55 4.54
C ALA A 182 -4.35 -5.34 3.80
N VAL A 183 -4.11 -4.23 4.50
CA VAL A 183 -3.48 -3.04 3.96
C VAL A 183 -2.10 -2.85 4.59
N LEU A 184 -1.08 -2.75 3.76
CA LEU A 184 0.26 -2.28 4.13
C LEU A 184 0.48 -0.91 3.51
N MET A 185 0.55 0.13 4.33
CA MET A 185 0.67 1.51 3.86
C MET A 185 1.91 2.18 4.42
N ALA A 186 2.82 2.63 3.54
CA ALA A 186 3.85 3.58 3.92
C ALA A 186 3.26 5.00 3.87
N THR A 187 3.44 5.76 4.96
CA THR A 187 2.91 7.13 5.04
C THR A 187 3.64 8.00 6.05
N HIS A 188 3.60 9.31 5.81
CA HIS A 188 3.94 10.36 6.76
C HIS A 188 2.70 11.05 7.36
N ALA A 189 1.51 10.70 6.88
CA ALA A 189 0.24 11.30 7.32
C ALA A 189 -0.22 10.69 8.66
N LEU A 190 0.16 11.32 9.75
CA LEU A 190 -0.14 10.84 11.11
C LEU A 190 -1.64 10.77 11.40
N ASP A 191 -2.45 11.65 10.79
CA ASP A 191 -3.91 11.61 10.89
C ASP A 191 -4.50 10.31 10.37
N ILE A 192 -3.91 9.75 9.30
CA ILE A 192 -4.32 8.45 8.77
C ILE A 192 -3.96 7.32 9.75
N VAL A 193 -2.76 7.38 10.33
CA VAL A 193 -2.33 6.39 11.33
C VAL A 193 -3.26 6.40 12.53
N GLU A 194 -3.52 7.58 13.11
CA GLU A 194 -4.33 7.74 14.31
C GLU A 194 -5.79 7.30 14.13
N HIS A 195 -6.37 7.47 12.93
CA HIS A 195 -7.80 7.25 12.71
C HIS A 195 -8.13 5.96 11.93
N HIS A 196 -7.15 5.40 11.22
CA HIS A 196 -7.42 4.28 10.31
C HIS A 196 -6.53 3.06 10.51
N ALA A 197 -5.31 3.20 11.07
CA ALA A 197 -4.44 2.06 11.27
C ALA A 197 -4.86 1.22 12.48
N ASP A 198 -4.81 -0.10 12.34
CA ASP A 198 -4.99 -1.07 13.43
C ASP A 198 -3.66 -1.32 14.15
N ARG A 199 -2.55 -1.20 13.41
CA ARG A 199 -1.19 -1.28 13.93
C ARG A 199 -0.27 -0.37 13.13
N ALA A 200 0.77 0.16 13.77
CA ALA A 200 1.76 1.00 13.13
C ALA A 200 3.18 0.56 13.48
N GLY A 201 4.12 0.70 12.54
CA GLY A 201 5.52 0.37 12.74
C GLY A 201 6.46 1.51 12.35
N LEU A 202 7.48 1.78 13.16
CA LEU A 202 8.54 2.73 12.87
C LEU A 202 9.72 2.00 12.24
N LEU A 203 9.95 2.23 10.95
CA LEU A 203 11.11 1.76 10.21
C LEU A 203 12.24 2.79 10.29
N MET A 204 13.37 2.39 10.84
CA MET A 204 14.60 3.19 10.89
C MET A 204 15.80 2.28 10.66
N ASP A 205 16.79 2.78 9.93
CA ASP A 205 18.02 2.06 9.62
C ASP A 205 17.79 0.62 9.11
N GLY A 206 16.75 0.47 8.29
CA GLY A 206 16.38 -0.80 7.69
C GLY A 206 15.76 -1.83 8.63
N ARG A 207 15.36 -1.44 9.84
CA ARG A 207 14.74 -2.31 10.85
C ARG A 207 13.47 -1.69 11.42
N ILE A 208 12.49 -2.51 11.80
CA ILE A 208 11.34 -2.06 12.58
C ILE A 208 11.80 -1.88 14.03
N GLN A 209 11.92 -0.64 14.46
CA GLN A 209 12.42 -0.27 15.80
C GLN A 209 11.33 -0.35 16.85
N ARG A 210 10.09 -0.06 16.47
CA ARG A 210 8.94 -0.07 17.35
C ARG A 210 7.67 -0.35 16.58
N GLU A 211 6.74 -1.04 17.23
CA GLU A 211 5.36 -1.18 16.77
C GLU A 211 4.41 -0.63 17.84
N TRP A 212 3.27 -0.11 17.39
CA TRP A 212 2.15 0.32 18.22
C TRP A 212 0.92 -0.45 17.84
N LEU A 213 0.23 -1.00 18.83
CA LEU A 213 -1.07 -1.64 18.65
C LEU A 213 -2.19 -0.58 18.63
N GLN A 214 -3.35 -0.95 18.10
CA GLN A 214 -4.51 -0.06 18.01
C GLN A 214 -4.86 0.60 19.35
N GLN A 215 -4.78 -0.14 20.46
CA GLN A 215 -5.06 0.40 21.79
C GLN A 215 -4.07 1.50 22.17
N GLU A 216 -2.78 1.31 21.91
CA GLU A 216 -1.75 2.32 22.19
C GLU A 216 -1.95 3.57 21.31
N ILE A 217 -2.29 3.40 20.02
CA ILE A 217 -2.60 4.50 19.10
C ILE A 217 -3.81 5.30 19.63
N ALA A 218 -4.87 4.61 20.03
CA ALA A 218 -6.08 5.22 20.58
C ALA A 218 -5.80 5.97 21.90
N GLU A 219 -5.00 5.40 22.80
CA GLU A 219 -4.60 6.06 24.06
C GLU A 219 -3.78 7.33 23.81
N LEU A 220 -2.82 7.31 22.89
CA LEU A 220 -2.01 8.46 22.52
C LEU A 220 -2.88 9.61 21.99
N ARG A 221 -3.88 9.29 21.17
CA ARG A 221 -4.87 10.24 20.67
C ARG A 221 -5.68 10.87 21.81
N LEU A 222 -6.17 10.07 22.75
CA LEU A 222 -6.99 10.55 23.88
C LEU A 222 -6.21 11.41 24.88
N LYS A 223 -4.92 11.13 25.09
CA LYS A 223 -4.07 11.89 26.03
C LYS A 223 -3.68 13.27 25.50
N GLY A 224 -4.04 13.61 24.24
CA GLY A 224 -3.71 14.92 23.64
C GLY A 224 -2.20 15.15 23.41
N THR A 225 -1.35 14.19 23.77
CA THR A 225 0.08 14.24 23.44
C THR A 225 0.33 13.95 21.97
N GLY A 226 -0.66 13.35 21.27
CA GLY A 226 -0.62 12.99 19.88
C GLY A 226 0.36 11.85 19.57
N PHE A 227 0.09 11.15 18.49
CA PHE A 227 0.99 10.11 18.00
C PHE A 227 2.34 10.68 17.55
N GLU A 228 2.37 11.96 17.11
CA GLU A 228 3.57 12.69 16.72
C GLU A 228 4.62 12.77 17.85
N ALA A 229 4.19 13.09 19.07
CA ALA A 229 5.10 13.15 20.22
C ALA A 229 5.67 11.78 20.58
N ALA A 230 4.86 10.71 20.49
CA ALA A 230 5.31 9.34 20.73
C ALA A 230 6.30 8.87 19.64
N LEU A 231 6.05 9.26 18.39
CA LEU A 231 6.96 9.01 17.28
C LEU A 231 8.29 9.74 17.48
N ALA A 232 8.26 11.04 17.82
CA ALA A 232 9.46 11.84 18.08
C ALA A 232 10.32 11.27 19.22
N GLN A 233 9.68 10.78 20.30
CA GLN A 233 10.38 10.13 21.43
C GLN A 233 11.02 8.79 21.04
N SER A 234 10.53 8.15 19.99
CA SER A 234 11.04 6.86 19.50
C SER A 234 12.16 7.01 18.46
N MET A 235 12.43 8.25 18.01
CA MET A 235 13.55 8.57 17.12
C MET A 235 14.81 8.87 17.95
N PRO A 236 15.99 8.36 17.58
CA PRO A 236 17.26 8.76 18.22
C PRO A 236 17.49 10.26 18.00
N GLN A 237 18.11 10.88 19.02
CA GLN A 237 18.55 12.28 18.97
C GLN A 237 19.75 12.45 18.04
#